data_d623936be234af2f770676803e780760
#
_entry.id   d623936be234af2f770676803e780760
#
_cell.length_a   1.000
_cell.length_b   1.000
_cell.length_c   1.000
_cell.angle_alpha   90.00
_cell.angle_beta   90.00
_cell.angle_gamma   90.00
#
_symmetry.space_group_name_H-M   'P 1'
#
loop_
_entity.id
_entity.type
_entity.pdbx_description
1 polymer ?
#
loop_
_entity_poly.entity_id
_entity_poly.type
_entity_poly.pdbx_seq_one_letter_code
_entity_poly.pdbx_strand_id
1 'polypeptide(L)'
;NGESASLDLILDIPLTVTVELGRSKMLINDLLQLGQGSVVELTKLVGDPLEVLVNNKLVARGEVVVVNEKFGVRLTDIVTPMERVKSLAT
;
A
#
# COMPACT_ATOMS: atom_id res chain seq x y z
N ASN A 1 -21.61 0.95 26.24
CA ASN A 1 -22.00 -0.39 25.91
C ASN A 1 -20.85 -1.15 25.28
N GLY A 2 -21.00 -2.47 25.11
CA GLY A 2 -19.93 -3.32 24.61
C GLY A 2 -19.46 -3.00 23.20
N GLU A 3 -20.36 -2.56 22.32
CA GLU A 3 -20.01 -2.23 20.95
C GLU A 3 -19.11 -0.99 20.87
N SER A 4 -19.41 0.04 21.63
CA SER A 4 -18.60 1.26 21.66
C SER A 4 -17.21 0.95 22.21
N ALA A 5 -17.09 0.16 23.26
CA ALA A 5 -15.79 -0.21 23.83
C ALA A 5 -14.98 -1.05 22.84
N SER A 6 -15.63 -1.98 22.12
CA SER A 6 -14.95 -2.80 21.12
C SER A 6 -14.44 -1.96 19.95
N LEU A 7 -15.23 -0.97 19.49
CA LEU A 7 -14.82 -0.09 18.41
C LEU A 7 -13.63 0.76 18.84
N ASP A 8 -13.64 1.31 20.06
CA ASP A 8 -12.52 2.09 20.57
C ASP A 8 -11.22 1.30 20.59
N LEU A 9 -11.28 0.02 21.00
CA LEU A 9 -10.11 -0.85 20.99
C LEU A 9 -9.60 -1.09 19.58
N ILE A 10 -10.50 -1.27 18.60
CA ILE A 10 -10.11 -1.47 17.21
C ILE A 10 -9.43 -0.21 16.65
N LEU A 11 -9.91 0.97 16.99
CA LEU A 11 -9.35 2.22 16.51
C LEU A 11 -7.93 2.47 17.00
N ASP A 12 -7.55 1.87 18.12
CA ASP A 12 -6.21 2.05 18.70
C ASP A 12 -5.20 1.00 18.25
N ILE A 13 -5.59 0.05 17.41
CA ILE A 13 -4.69 -0.98 16.90
C ILE A 13 -3.89 -0.42 15.72
N PRO A 14 -2.56 -0.43 15.78
CA PRO A 14 -1.75 0.03 14.64
C PRO A 14 -1.85 -0.93 13.47
N LEU A 15 -1.89 -0.39 12.26
CA LEU A 15 -1.91 -1.17 11.02
C LEU A 15 -0.72 -0.80 10.17
N THR A 16 -0.23 -1.78 9.41
CA THR A 16 0.85 -1.53 8.45
C THR A 16 0.26 -1.06 7.12
N VAL A 17 0.72 0.07 6.65
CA VAL A 17 0.35 0.63 5.35
C VAL A 17 1.49 0.35 4.38
N THR A 18 1.15 -0.23 3.23
CA THR A 18 2.11 -0.52 2.18
C THR A 18 1.86 0.38 0.97
N VAL A 19 2.93 0.94 0.44
CA VAL A 19 2.85 1.72 -0.80
C VAL A 19 3.59 0.94 -1.87
N GLU A 20 2.87 0.53 -2.93
CA GLU A 20 3.47 -0.26 -4.01
C GLU A 20 3.78 0.61 -5.22
N LEU A 21 5.01 0.53 -5.68
CA LEU A 21 5.43 1.17 -6.92
C LEU A 21 4.92 0.40 -8.14
N GLY A 22 4.79 -0.91 -8.03
CA GLY A 22 4.31 -1.77 -9.09
C GLY A 22 4.59 -3.22 -8.74
N ARG A 23 4.28 -4.10 -9.69
CA ARG A 23 4.47 -5.54 -9.53
C ARG A 23 5.16 -6.12 -10.75
N SER A 24 5.79 -7.27 -10.56
CA SER A 24 6.42 -8.02 -11.64
C SER A 24 6.14 -9.50 -11.45
N LYS A 25 6.04 -10.23 -12.55
CA LYS A 25 5.99 -11.69 -12.53
C LYS A 25 7.28 -12.20 -13.09
N MET A 26 7.87 -13.21 -12.43
CA MET A 26 9.19 -13.69 -12.76
C MET A 26 9.25 -15.21 -12.58
N LEU A 27 9.94 -15.89 -13.47
CA LEU A 27 10.21 -17.32 -13.30
C LEU A 27 11.17 -17.53 -12.14
N ILE A 28 11.01 -18.63 -11.42
CA ILE A 28 11.91 -18.95 -10.29
C ILE A 28 13.37 -19.00 -10.75
N ASN A 29 13.60 -19.55 -11.93
CA ASN A 29 14.95 -19.63 -12.48
C ASN A 29 15.59 -18.25 -12.64
N ASP A 30 14.80 -17.27 -13.12
CA ASP A 30 15.31 -15.90 -13.28
C ASP A 30 15.55 -15.24 -11.93
N LEU A 31 14.69 -15.52 -10.95
CA LEU A 31 14.86 -15.01 -9.59
C LEU A 31 16.18 -15.46 -8.99
N LEU A 32 16.55 -16.73 -9.20
CA LEU A 32 17.80 -17.29 -8.67
C LEU A 32 19.04 -16.66 -9.30
N GLN A 33 18.91 -16.03 -10.47
CA GLN A 33 20.01 -15.39 -11.16
C GLN A 33 20.17 -13.91 -10.81
N LEU A 34 19.28 -13.33 -10.00
CA LEU A 34 19.38 -11.94 -9.60
C LEU A 34 20.58 -11.71 -8.70
N GLY A 35 21.26 -10.61 -8.90
CA GLY A 35 22.39 -10.21 -8.10
C GLY A 35 22.51 -8.70 -8.05
N GLN A 36 23.55 -8.21 -7.43
CA GLN A 36 23.77 -6.78 -7.32
C GLN A 36 23.83 -6.15 -8.71
N GLY A 37 23.06 -5.08 -8.91
CA GLY A 37 22.97 -4.37 -10.20
C GLY A 37 21.91 -4.90 -11.15
N SER A 38 21.27 -6.03 -10.83
CA SER A 38 20.15 -6.52 -11.65
C SER A 38 18.99 -5.52 -11.64
N VAL A 39 18.22 -5.50 -12.74
CA VAL A 39 17.07 -4.59 -12.88
C VAL A 39 15.82 -5.44 -13.04
N VAL A 40 14.80 -5.12 -12.24
CA VAL A 40 13.50 -5.76 -12.33
C VAL A 40 12.51 -4.74 -12.87
N GLU A 41 11.90 -5.04 -14.00
CA GLU A 41 10.89 -4.17 -14.58
C GLU A 41 9.55 -4.36 -13.87
N LEU A 42 8.85 -3.27 -13.65
CA LEU A 42 7.53 -3.28 -13.01
C LEU A 42 6.46 -2.97 -14.05
N THR A 43 5.25 -3.46 -13.80
CA THR A 43 4.13 -3.28 -14.71
C THR A 43 3.61 -1.84 -14.78
N LYS A 44 3.91 -1.04 -13.76
CA LYS A 44 3.41 0.34 -13.68
C LYS A 44 4.29 1.27 -14.51
N LEU A 45 3.67 2.15 -15.28
CA LEU A 45 4.37 3.15 -16.09
C LEU A 45 4.78 4.35 -15.24
N VAL A 46 5.84 5.02 -15.68
CA VAL A 46 6.28 6.27 -15.05
C VAL A 46 5.14 7.29 -15.12
N GLY A 47 4.84 7.93 -13.99
CA GLY A 47 3.76 8.90 -13.91
C GLY A 47 2.43 8.34 -13.44
N ASP A 48 2.26 7.00 -13.43
CA ASP A 48 1.06 6.39 -12.89
C ASP A 48 1.03 6.54 -11.36
N PRO A 49 -0.15 6.73 -10.77
CA PRO A 49 -0.26 6.82 -9.31
C PRO A 49 0.20 5.53 -8.63
N LEU A 50 0.81 5.69 -7.46
CA LEU A 50 1.16 4.56 -6.61
C LEU A 50 -0.09 4.03 -5.90
N GLU A 51 -0.09 2.75 -5.59
CA GLU A 51 -1.18 2.13 -4.85
C GLU A 51 -0.83 2.05 -3.37
N VAL A 52 -1.79 2.44 -2.53
CA VAL A 52 -1.66 2.38 -1.08
C VAL A 52 -2.57 1.27 -0.58
N LEU A 53 -1.98 0.30 0.12
CA LEU A 53 -2.69 -0.88 0.58
C LEU A 53 -2.61 -1.04 2.09
N VAL A 54 -3.67 -1.60 2.68
CA VAL A 54 -3.70 -2.04 4.07
C VAL A 54 -4.21 -3.47 4.06
N ASN A 55 -3.47 -4.39 4.66
CA ASN A 55 -3.78 -5.82 4.63
C ASN A 55 -3.98 -6.33 3.20
N ASN A 56 -3.12 -5.87 2.29
CA ASN A 56 -3.14 -6.24 0.87
C ASN A 56 -4.39 -5.79 0.11
N LYS A 57 -5.14 -4.85 0.66
CA LYS A 57 -6.33 -4.29 0.01
C LYS A 57 -6.11 -2.83 -0.33
N LEU A 58 -6.47 -2.45 -1.54
CA LEU A 58 -6.30 -1.09 -2.02
C LEU A 58 -7.22 -0.14 -1.25
N VAL A 59 -6.64 0.88 -0.62
CA VAL A 59 -7.40 1.91 0.10
C VAL A 59 -7.23 3.29 -0.50
N ALA A 60 -6.20 3.51 -1.30
CA ALA A 60 -5.96 4.82 -1.90
C ALA A 60 -4.95 4.69 -3.04
N ARG A 61 -4.83 5.77 -3.80
CA ARG A 61 -3.74 5.98 -4.77
C ARG A 61 -3.14 7.35 -4.52
N GLY A 62 -1.91 7.54 -4.96
CA GLY A 62 -1.26 8.82 -4.74
C GLY A 62 0.07 8.95 -5.47
N GLU A 63 0.72 10.07 -5.21
CA GLU A 63 2.02 10.37 -5.81
C GLU A 63 3.07 10.56 -4.72
N VAL A 64 4.32 10.23 -5.04
CA VAL A 64 5.44 10.37 -4.11
C VAL A 64 5.74 11.86 -3.88
N VAL A 65 5.91 12.21 -2.63
CA VAL A 65 6.36 13.55 -2.23
C VAL A 65 7.47 13.41 -1.19
N VAL A 66 8.20 14.49 -0.96
CA VAL A 66 9.22 14.51 0.08
C VAL A 66 8.76 15.49 1.16
N VAL A 67 8.74 15.03 2.41
CA VAL A 67 8.36 15.83 3.56
C VAL A 67 9.41 15.64 4.65
N ASN A 68 10.11 16.74 5.00
CA ASN A 68 11.14 16.72 6.05
C ASN A 68 12.16 15.60 5.85
N GLU A 69 12.71 15.51 4.65
CA GLU A 69 13.72 14.51 4.26
C GLU A 69 13.22 13.06 4.27
N LYS A 70 11.91 12.87 4.36
CA LYS A 70 11.29 11.54 4.28
C LYS A 70 10.39 11.47 3.07
N PHE A 71 10.22 10.27 2.54
CA PHE A 71 9.23 10.06 1.49
C PHE A 71 7.83 10.03 2.09
N GLY A 72 6.91 10.66 1.39
CA GLY A 72 5.49 10.59 1.72
C GLY A 72 4.68 10.30 0.47
N VAL A 73 3.38 10.16 0.62
CA VAL A 73 2.46 9.96 -0.50
C VAL A 73 1.34 10.97 -0.38
N ARG A 74 1.17 11.80 -1.41
CA ARG A 74 0.02 12.70 -1.49
C ARG A 74 -1.12 11.92 -2.14
N LEU A 75 -2.19 11.72 -1.40
CA LEU A 75 -3.32 10.94 -1.89
C LEU A 75 -4.07 11.72 -2.98
N THR A 76 -4.32 11.04 -4.10
CA THR A 76 -5.06 11.59 -5.23
C THR A 76 -6.41 10.94 -5.41
N ASP A 77 -6.60 9.76 -4.85
CA ASP A 77 -7.83 9.01 -4.90
C ASP A 77 -7.91 8.17 -3.63
N ILE A 78 -9.06 8.11 -3.00
CA ILE A 78 -9.20 7.44 -1.71
C ILE A 78 -10.61 6.86 -1.59
N VAL A 79 -10.69 5.63 -1.08
CA VAL A 79 -11.99 5.01 -0.80
C VAL A 79 -12.63 5.66 0.43
N THR A 80 -13.95 5.58 0.55
CA THR A 80 -14.66 6.18 1.68
C THR A 80 -14.24 5.53 2.99
N PRO A 81 -14.36 6.24 4.14
CA PRO A 81 -14.01 5.64 5.43
C PRO A 81 -14.74 4.33 5.70
N MET A 82 -16.02 4.24 5.35
CA MET A 82 -16.79 3.03 5.58
C MET A 82 -16.28 1.86 4.74
N GLU A 83 -15.96 2.11 3.48
CA GLU A 83 -15.41 1.07 2.60
C GLU A 83 -14.04 0.60 3.08
N ARG A 84 -13.21 1.52 3.60
CA ARG A 84 -11.92 1.17 4.15
C ARG A 84 -12.04 0.21 5.32
N VAL A 85 -12.96 0.48 6.24
CA VAL A 85 -13.19 -0.39 7.40
C VAL A 85 -13.74 -1.74 6.97
N LYS A 86 -14.70 -1.76 6.04
CA LYS A 86 -15.25 -3.02 5.52
C LYS A 86 -14.18 -3.87 4.85
N SER A 87 -13.27 -3.24 4.11
CA SER A 87 -12.19 -3.98 3.45
C SER A 87 -11.28 -4.66 4.47
N LEU A 88 -11.04 -4.06 5.61
CA LEU A 88 -10.22 -4.66 6.66
C LEU A 88 -10.90 -5.86 7.31
N ALA A 89 -12.24 -5.86 7.34
CA ALA A 89 -13.02 -6.92 7.96
C ALA A 89 -13.10 -8.18 7.09
N THR A 90 -12.81 -8.09 5.81
CA THR A 90 -12.84 -9.22 4.89
C THR A 90 -11.45 -9.66 4.49
#